data_4da1f33f92b04b0d53a48f98cf64b373
#
_entry.id   4da1f33f92b04b0d53a48f98cf64b373
#
_cell.length_a   1.000
_cell.length_b   1.000
_cell.length_c   1.000
_cell.angle_alpha   90.00
_cell.angle_beta   90.00
_cell.angle_gamma   90.00
#
_symmetry.space_group_name_H-M   'P 1'
#
loop_
_entity.id
_entity.type
_entity.pdbx_description
1 polymer ?
#
loop_
_entity_poly.entity_id
_entity_poly.type
_entity_poly.pdbx_seq_one_letter_code
_entity_poly.pdbx_strand_id
1 'polypeptide(L)'
;AVSAGDWSVTDANGQTHHIDGAIRLAANNMQMLLAAALTGAGVVYGPSFVFEQSIASGALRVLLADHKTTDLAIHAIYPSKRHVSLKVRRFIEHLSMSFGDTQPWDLMHRSTTA
;
A
#
# COMPACT_ATOMS: atom_id res chain seq x y z
N ALA A 1 -0.32 -9.45 -8.21
CA ALA A 1 -0.97 -9.66 -6.92
C ALA A 1 -0.07 -10.52 -6.04
N VAL A 2 0.18 -10.07 -4.82
CA VAL A 2 0.94 -10.85 -3.84
C VAL A 2 -0.02 -11.85 -3.21
N SER A 3 0.29 -13.12 -3.34
CA SER A 3 -0.52 -14.17 -2.72
C SER A 3 -0.31 -14.22 -1.20
N ALA A 4 -1.30 -14.73 -0.49
CA ALA A 4 -1.20 -14.92 0.94
C ALA A 4 -0.01 -15.84 1.27
N GLY A 5 0.88 -15.39 2.13
CA GLY A 5 2.08 -16.14 2.52
C GLY A 5 3.32 -15.88 1.68
N ASP A 6 3.22 -15.07 0.63
CA ASP A 6 4.35 -14.77 -0.26
C ASP A 6 4.86 -13.34 0.03
N TRP A 7 5.32 -13.12 1.23
CA TRP A 7 5.79 -11.82 1.70
C TRP A 7 7.30 -11.70 1.56
N SER A 8 7.75 -10.61 0.94
CA SER A 8 9.17 -10.28 0.88
C SER A 8 9.38 -8.79 1.11
N VAL A 9 10.50 -8.48 1.76
CA VAL A 9 10.92 -7.10 2.01
C VAL A 9 12.38 -6.95 1.63
N THR A 10 12.78 -5.74 1.22
CA THR A 10 14.15 -5.42 0.86
C THR A 10 14.72 -4.47 1.90
N ASP A 11 15.87 -4.80 2.47
CA ASP A 11 16.54 -3.99 3.47
C ASP A 11 17.29 -2.80 2.86
N ALA A 12 17.92 -1.98 3.71
CA ALA A 12 18.67 -0.81 3.30
C ALA A 12 19.92 -1.16 2.46
N ASN A 13 20.42 -2.39 2.55
CA ASN A 13 21.55 -2.91 1.78
C ASN A 13 21.12 -3.51 0.42
N GLY A 14 19.83 -3.52 0.11
CA GLY A 14 19.30 -4.05 -1.13
C GLY A 14 19.07 -5.57 -1.09
N GLN A 15 19.19 -6.22 0.06
CA GLN A 15 18.92 -7.64 0.22
C GLN A 15 17.45 -7.89 0.44
N THR A 16 16.92 -8.89 -0.28
CA THR A 16 15.52 -9.30 -0.15
C THR A 16 15.41 -10.42 0.88
N HIS A 17 14.50 -10.26 1.82
CA HIS A 17 14.20 -11.22 2.85
C HIS A 17 12.77 -11.76 2.66
N HIS A 18 12.63 -13.08 2.67
CA HIS A 18 11.33 -13.72 2.72
C HIS A 18 10.83 -13.75 4.17
N ILE A 19 9.56 -13.36 4.33
CA ILE A 19 8.93 -13.43 5.65
C ILE A 19 8.06 -14.67 5.70
N ASP A 20 8.46 -15.63 6.55
CA ASP A 20 7.70 -16.81 6.84
C ASP A 20 6.95 -16.65 8.16
N GLY A 21 5.68 -17.01 8.16
CA GLY A 21 4.86 -16.96 9.35
C GLY A 21 3.57 -17.75 9.17
N ALA A 22 2.93 -18.05 10.28
CA ALA A 22 1.64 -18.71 10.24
C ALA A 22 0.56 -17.77 9.70
N ILE A 23 -0.14 -18.19 8.66
CA ILE A 23 -1.28 -17.46 8.12
C ILE A 23 -2.46 -17.65 9.07
N ARG A 24 -2.93 -16.57 9.67
CA ARG A 24 -4.08 -16.58 10.57
C ARG A 24 -5.38 -16.23 9.85
N LEU A 25 -5.30 -15.39 8.82
CA LEU A 25 -6.43 -14.97 8.02
C LEU A 25 -5.95 -14.67 6.60
N ALA A 26 -6.64 -15.21 5.62
CA ALA A 26 -6.45 -14.86 4.22
C ALA A 26 -7.77 -14.35 3.65
N ALA A 27 -7.74 -13.21 3.00
CA ALA A 27 -8.92 -12.59 2.43
C ALA A 27 -8.55 -11.80 1.18
N ASN A 28 -9.51 -11.64 0.27
CA ASN A 28 -9.36 -10.77 -0.90
C ASN A 28 -9.90 -9.35 -0.67
N ASN A 29 -10.27 -9.03 0.55
CA ASN A 29 -10.79 -7.72 0.95
C ASN A 29 -9.87 -7.10 2.00
N MET A 30 -9.23 -5.98 1.65
CA MET A 30 -8.29 -5.30 2.55
C MET A 30 -8.97 -4.72 3.79
N GLN A 31 -10.23 -4.33 3.73
CA GLN A 31 -10.96 -3.83 4.91
C GLN A 31 -11.16 -4.91 5.96
N MET A 32 -11.36 -6.15 5.54
CA MET A 32 -11.44 -7.28 6.46
C MET A 32 -10.10 -7.54 7.15
N LEU A 33 -9.00 -7.47 6.40
CA LEU A 33 -7.65 -7.62 6.95
C LEU A 33 -7.30 -6.48 7.90
N LEU A 34 -7.69 -5.25 7.56
CA LEU A 34 -7.53 -4.09 8.44
C LEU A 34 -8.29 -4.28 9.75
N ALA A 35 -9.55 -4.69 9.68
CA ALA A 35 -10.36 -4.94 10.87
C ALA A 35 -9.74 -6.01 11.77
N ALA A 36 -9.22 -7.09 11.19
CA ALA A 36 -8.53 -8.13 11.94
C ALA A 36 -7.26 -7.62 12.61
N ALA A 37 -6.45 -6.82 11.92
CA ALA A 37 -5.24 -6.22 12.47
C ALA A 37 -5.55 -5.28 13.64
N LEU A 38 -6.63 -4.50 13.55
CA LEU A 38 -7.06 -3.59 14.61
C LEU A 38 -7.48 -4.32 15.89
N THR A 39 -7.89 -5.56 15.79
CA THR A 39 -8.20 -6.40 16.97
C THR A 39 -6.96 -7.05 17.59
N GLY A 40 -5.78 -6.84 17.04
CA GLY A 40 -4.55 -7.46 17.51
C GLY A 40 -4.34 -8.88 17.01
N ALA A 41 -4.98 -9.28 15.90
CA ALA A 41 -4.87 -10.64 15.36
C ALA A 41 -3.46 -10.97 14.84
N GLY A 42 -2.68 -9.96 14.45
CA GLY A 42 -1.33 -10.17 13.95
C GLY A 42 -0.84 -9.02 13.08
N VAL A 43 0.06 -9.33 12.18
CA VAL A 43 0.66 -8.39 11.23
C VAL A 43 -0.09 -8.48 9.91
N VAL A 44 -0.38 -7.33 9.30
CA VAL A 44 -1.02 -7.24 7.99
C VAL A 44 -0.07 -6.57 7.00
N TYR A 45 -0.14 -7.02 5.76
CA TYR A 45 0.65 -6.49 4.65
C TYR A 45 -0.30 -6.03 3.54
N GLY A 46 -0.11 -4.82 3.08
CA GLY A 46 -0.95 -4.27 2.01
C GLY A 46 -0.59 -2.83 1.65
N PRO A 47 -1.38 -2.21 0.76
CA PRO A 47 -1.14 -0.84 0.34
C PRO A 47 -1.21 0.14 1.51
N SER A 48 -0.28 1.10 1.57
CA SER A 48 -0.18 2.07 2.66
C SER A 48 -1.43 2.91 2.83
N PHE A 49 -2.11 3.27 1.75
CA PHE A 49 -3.31 4.11 1.80
C PHE A 49 -4.48 3.46 2.56
N VAL A 50 -4.52 2.13 2.65
CA VAL A 50 -5.55 1.42 3.42
C VAL A 50 -5.38 1.66 4.92
N PHE A 51 -4.15 1.80 5.38
CA PHE A 51 -3.78 1.85 6.80
C PHE A 51 -3.49 3.26 7.31
N GLU A 52 -3.48 4.24 6.43
CA GLU A 52 -3.08 5.63 6.73
C GLU A 52 -3.74 6.17 7.99
N GLN A 53 -5.05 6.09 8.06
CA GLN A 53 -5.83 6.63 9.17
C GLN A 53 -5.55 5.92 10.49
N SER A 54 -5.40 4.61 10.45
CA SER A 54 -5.11 3.79 11.62
C SER A 54 -3.68 4.00 12.13
N ILE A 55 -2.73 4.27 11.24
CA ILE A 55 -1.37 4.62 11.61
C ILE A 55 -1.34 6.01 12.23
N ALA A 56 -2.03 6.98 11.65
CA ALA A 56 -2.09 8.36 12.16
C ALA A 56 -2.71 8.43 13.56
N SER A 57 -3.73 7.62 13.83
CA SER A 57 -4.38 7.56 15.14
C SER A 57 -3.61 6.75 16.18
N GLY A 58 -2.55 6.03 15.78
CA GLY A 58 -1.79 5.15 16.66
C GLY A 58 -2.40 3.77 16.87
N ALA A 59 -3.52 3.45 16.20
CA ALA A 59 -4.16 2.14 16.30
C ALA A 59 -3.33 1.02 15.65
N LEU A 60 -2.55 1.36 14.62
CA LEU A 60 -1.60 0.47 13.98
C LEU A 60 -0.20 1.07 14.03
N ARG A 61 0.79 0.20 14.06
CA ARG A 61 2.21 0.56 14.03
C ARG A 61 2.86 0.00 12.77
N VAL A 62 3.68 0.82 12.11
CA VAL A 62 4.48 0.36 10.98
C VAL A 62 5.63 -0.49 11.51
N LEU A 63 5.78 -1.69 10.94
CA LEU A 63 6.91 -2.57 11.19
C LEU A 63 7.86 -2.54 10.00
N LEU A 64 9.14 -2.74 10.23
CA LEU A 64 10.17 -2.75 9.20
C LEU A 64 10.14 -1.50 8.31
N ALA A 65 10.02 -0.32 8.95
CA ALA A 65 9.87 0.95 8.25
C ALA A 65 11.06 1.30 7.35
N ASP A 66 12.24 0.76 7.63
CA ASP A 66 13.46 0.90 6.83
C ASP A 66 13.57 -0.13 5.69
N HIS A 67 12.61 -1.03 5.55
CA HIS A 67 12.54 -2.03 4.49
C HIS A 67 11.56 -1.59 3.42
N LYS A 68 11.86 -1.94 2.16
CA LYS A 68 11.00 -1.66 1.03
C LYS A 68 10.18 -2.89 0.67
N THR A 69 8.95 -2.66 0.27
CA THR A 69 8.04 -3.67 -0.27
C THR A 69 7.82 -3.42 -1.75
N THR A 70 7.08 -4.30 -2.42
CA THR A 70 6.72 -4.12 -3.82
C THR A 70 5.83 -2.90 -3.98
N ASP A 71 6.24 -1.97 -4.85
CA ASP A 71 5.43 -0.80 -5.18
C ASP A 71 4.25 -1.20 -6.07
N LEU A 72 3.10 -0.64 -5.75
CA LEU A 72 1.90 -0.78 -6.57
C LEU A 72 1.64 0.52 -7.30
N ALA A 73 1.41 0.43 -8.60
CA ALA A 73 1.05 1.57 -9.42
C ALA A 73 -0.46 1.62 -9.68
N ILE A 74 -1.02 2.82 -9.68
CA ILE A 74 -2.40 3.04 -10.09
C ILE A 74 -2.38 3.40 -11.57
N HIS A 75 -3.08 2.61 -12.39
CA HIS A 75 -3.15 2.80 -13.83
C HIS A 75 -4.55 3.21 -14.25
N ALA A 76 -4.63 4.22 -15.11
CA ALA A 76 -5.86 4.55 -15.81
C ALA A 76 -5.87 3.79 -17.15
N ILE A 77 -6.87 2.96 -17.36
CA ILE A 77 -7.01 2.13 -18.57
C ILE A 77 -8.21 2.65 -19.35
N TYR A 78 -8.01 2.94 -20.65
CA TYR A 78 -9.07 3.41 -21.53
C TYR A 78 -8.92 2.80 -22.93
N PRO A 79 -10.04 2.63 -23.70
CA PRO A 79 -10.04 1.75 -24.88
C PRO A 79 -9.24 2.25 -26.08
N SER A 80 -9.04 3.57 -26.25
CA SER A 80 -8.34 4.10 -27.41
C SER A 80 -7.78 5.49 -27.17
N LYS A 81 -6.56 5.73 -27.65
CA LYS A 81 -5.95 7.07 -27.65
C LYS A 81 -6.53 8.00 -28.72
N ARG A 82 -7.20 7.46 -29.75
CA ARG A 82 -7.66 8.23 -30.92
C ARG A 82 -8.85 9.14 -30.61
N HIS A 83 -9.70 8.78 -29.67
CA HIS A 83 -10.93 9.48 -29.36
C HIS A 83 -11.15 9.67 -27.86
N VAL A 84 -10.09 10.05 -27.15
CA VAL A 84 -10.21 10.35 -25.72
C VAL A 84 -11.00 11.63 -25.56
N SER A 85 -12.16 11.56 -24.91
CA SER A 85 -12.98 12.72 -24.63
C SER A 85 -12.26 13.69 -23.69
N LEU A 86 -12.62 14.97 -23.76
CA LEU A 86 -12.06 15.97 -22.86
C LEU A 86 -12.31 15.63 -21.40
N LYS A 87 -13.45 15.04 -21.08
CA LYS A 87 -13.78 14.58 -19.71
C LYS A 87 -12.81 13.53 -19.22
N VAL A 88 -12.49 12.53 -20.02
CA VAL A 88 -11.56 11.46 -19.66
C VAL A 88 -10.15 12.03 -19.50
N ARG A 89 -9.72 12.88 -20.43
CA ARG A 89 -8.41 13.53 -20.35
C ARG A 89 -8.26 14.37 -19.09
N ARG A 90 -9.25 15.17 -18.75
CA ARG A 90 -9.26 15.98 -17.54
C ARG A 90 -9.27 15.15 -16.27
N PHE A 91 -10.01 14.04 -16.28
CA PHE A 91 -10.03 13.10 -15.16
C PHE A 91 -8.67 12.47 -14.94
N ILE A 92 -8.00 12.03 -16.01
CA ILE A 92 -6.65 11.45 -15.93
C ILE A 92 -5.65 12.50 -15.42
N GLU A 93 -5.71 13.73 -15.91
CA GLU A 93 -4.87 14.83 -15.43
C GLU A 93 -5.08 15.08 -13.94
N HIS A 94 -6.33 15.10 -13.49
CA HIS A 94 -6.68 15.26 -12.08
C HIS A 94 -6.12 14.13 -11.23
N LEU A 95 -6.24 12.88 -11.68
CA LEU A 95 -5.66 11.72 -10.99
C LEU A 95 -4.14 11.83 -10.92
N SER A 96 -3.48 12.23 -12.01
CA SER A 96 -2.02 12.39 -12.03
C SER A 96 -1.55 13.47 -11.06
N MET A 97 -2.31 14.52 -10.88
CA MET A 97 -2.01 15.59 -9.92
C MET A 97 -2.28 15.15 -8.48
N SER A 98 -3.34 14.38 -8.25
CA SER A 98 -3.74 13.90 -6.92
C SER A 98 -2.85 12.75 -6.43
N PHE A 99 -2.38 11.90 -7.34
CA PHE A 99 -1.51 10.76 -7.06
C PHE A 99 -0.13 10.99 -7.68
N GLY A 100 0.62 11.95 -7.15
CA GLY A 100 2.00 12.21 -7.57
C GLY A 100 2.97 11.11 -7.12
N ASP A 101 4.25 11.31 -7.39
CA ASP A 101 5.29 10.31 -7.07
C ASP A 101 5.44 10.04 -5.58
N THR A 102 5.14 11.02 -4.73
CA THR A 102 5.16 10.87 -3.28
C THR A 102 3.77 11.13 -2.73
N GLN A 103 3.20 10.12 -2.09
CA GLN A 103 1.86 10.20 -1.55
C GLN A 103 1.87 10.78 -0.13
N PRO A 104 0.83 11.56 0.26
CA PRO A 104 0.74 12.12 1.61
C PRO A 104 0.81 11.07 2.72
N TRP A 105 0.22 9.90 2.50
CA TRP A 105 0.26 8.80 3.45
C TRP A 105 1.64 8.16 3.59
N ASP A 106 2.49 8.23 2.57
CA ASP A 106 3.86 7.72 2.63
C ASP A 106 4.78 8.64 3.43
N LEU A 107 4.49 9.94 3.45
CA LEU A 107 5.23 10.90 4.27
C LEU A 107 5.04 10.64 5.77
N MET A 108 3.88 10.12 6.18
CA MET A 108 3.60 9.77 7.57
C MET A 108 4.48 8.64 8.08
N HIS A 109 4.88 7.71 7.20
CA HIS A 109 5.81 6.63 7.55
C HIS A 109 7.21 7.15 7.92
N ARG A 110 7.65 8.21 7.25
CA ARG A 110 8.98 8.80 7.48
C ARG A 110 9.07 9.56 8.80
N SER A 111 7.98 10.15 9.25
CA SER A 111 7.95 10.88 10.52
C SER A 111 7.87 9.95 11.72
N THR A 112 7.45 8.70 11.54
CA THR A 112 7.33 7.72 12.63
C THR A 112 8.63 6.96 12.89
N THR A 113 9.61 7.07 12.01
CA THR A 113 10.92 6.41 12.12
C THR A 113 11.99 7.26 12.82
N ALA A 114 11.62 8.42 13.24
CA ALA A 114 12.55 9.30 13.98
C ALA A 114 12.64 8.93 15.46
#